data_f644e704a9e9d3b0cceb001f46eec280
#
_entry.id   f644e704a9e9d3b0cceb001f46eec280
#
_cell.length_a   1.000
_cell.length_b   1.000
_cell.length_c   1.000
_cell.angle_alpha   90.00
_cell.angle_beta   90.00
_cell.angle_gamma   90.00
#
_symmetry.space_group_name_H-M   'P 1'
#
loop_
_entity.id
_entity.type
_entity.pdbx_description
1 polymer ?
#
loop_
_entity_poly.entity_id
_entity_poly.type
_entity_poly.pdbx_seq_one_letter_code
_entity_poly.pdbx_strand_id
1 'polypeptide(L)'
;MALLHEKTILVTGGSTGIGRATATTLAAEGARVVVADLQDVAGQETVETIVQAGGEAEYHHADVADFAGMSALIDGLVQRYGSLDGAFNNAGIEGPTAKILDLSVEDWERVMRVNLTGVFICMKCEIAQMVKQGGGGSIVSTASAAGLIGIPGAAGYNSAKHGVVGLTKTVALEYASRKVRVNAVCPGFIDTPMLNRVTDASVKIRDQLIGTVPMRRVAGPSEIADAVTWLLSDRSSYVTGVALPVDGGWVAQ
;
A
#
# COMPACT_ATOMS: atom_id res chain seq x y z
N MET A 1 -1.98 -23.05 10.34
CA MET A 1 -1.31 -22.07 11.22
C MET A 1 -1.45 -20.72 10.56
N ALA A 2 -1.88 -19.69 11.32
CA ALA A 2 -1.97 -18.32 10.84
C ALA A 2 -0.58 -17.82 10.39
N LEU A 3 -0.54 -17.11 9.25
CA LEU A 3 0.73 -16.70 8.62
C LEU A 3 1.46 -15.59 9.39
N LEU A 4 0.73 -14.81 10.19
CA LEU A 4 1.19 -13.56 10.80
C LEU A 4 0.91 -13.53 12.32
N HIS A 5 0.83 -14.72 12.94
CA HIS A 5 0.51 -14.82 14.36
C HIS A 5 1.40 -13.91 15.21
N GLU A 6 0.77 -13.07 16.04
CA GLU A 6 1.41 -12.08 16.93
C GLU A 6 2.27 -11.00 16.25
N LYS A 7 2.33 -10.93 14.91
CA LYS A 7 3.02 -9.86 14.20
C LYS A 7 2.26 -8.55 14.33
N THR A 8 2.96 -7.46 14.59
CA THR A 8 2.39 -6.10 14.58
C THR A 8 2.62 -5.46 13.21
N ILE A 9 1.54 -5.09 12.52
CA ILE A 9 1.58 -4.61 11.15
C ILE A 9 0.86 -3.27 11.02
N LEU A 10 1.57 -2.26 10.51
CA LEU A 10 0.99 -0.96 10.16
C LEU A 10 0.42 -1.00 8.74
N VAL A 11 -0.79 -0.48 8.55
CA VAL A 11 -1.44 -0.33 7.23
C VAL A 11 -1.83 1.13 7.03
N THR A 12 -1.15 1.83 6.12
CA THR A 12 -1.54 3.20 5.75
C THR A 12 -2.58 3.18 4.64
N GLY A 13 -3.51 4.16 4.65
CA GLY A 13 -4.66 4.13 3.74
C GLY A 13 -5.57 2.93 3.98
N GLY A 14 -5.68 2.50 5.24
CA GLY A 14 -6.39 1.28 5.64
C GLY A 14 -7.91 1.43 5.80
N SER A 15 -8.46 2.62 5.55
CA SER A 15 -9.88 2.91 5.75
C SER A 15 -10.79 2.38 4.64
N THR A 16 -10.28 2.19 3.42
CA THR A 16 -11.10 1.78 2.25
C THR A 16 -10.31 0.89 1.27
N GLY A 17 -11.02 0.31 0.32
CA GLY A 17 -10.45 -0.37 -0.85
C GLY A 17 -9.41 -1.44 -0.50
N ILE A 18 -8.25 -1.39 -1.15
CA ILE A 18 -7.15 -2.36 -0.97
C ILE A 18 -6.66 -2.35 0.48
N GLY A 19 -6.50 -1.16 1.09
CA GLY A 19 -6.02 -1.04 2.46
C GLY A 19 -6.94 -1.71 3.48
N ARG A 20 -8.26 -1.48 3.40
CA ARG A 20 -9.26 -2.14 4.26
C ARG A 20 -9.25 -3.66 4.08
N ALA A 21 -9.26 -4.13 2.83
CA ALA A 21 -9.22 -5.56 2.55
C ALA A 21 -7.95 -6.20 3.10
N THR A 22 -6.79 -5.54 2.91
CA THR A 22 -5.51 -6.01 3.44
C THR A 22 -5.52 -6.04 4.97
N ALA A 23 -5.96 -4.96 5.63
CA ALA A 23 -6.05 -4.91 7.09
C ALA A 23 -6.89 -6.07 7.66
N THR A 24 -8.04 -6.34 7.03
CA THR A 24 -8.94 -7.45 7.42
C THR A 24 -8.27 -8.82 7.20
N THR A 25 -7.60 -9.02 6.05
CA THR A 25 -6.90 -10.29 5.76
C THR A 25 -5.73 -10.51 6.70
N LEU A 26 -4.92 -9.49 7.00
CA LEU A 26 -3.80 -9.58 7.94
C LEU A 26 -4.27 -9.97 9.34
N ALA A 27 -5.36 -9.36 9.82
CA ALA A 27 -5.94 -9.70 11.12
C ALA A 27 -6.49 -11.13 11.16
N ALA A 28 -7.14 -11.61 10.10
CA ALA A 28 -7.60 -13.01 9.97
C ALA A 28 -6.42 -14.00 9.98
N GLU A 29 -5.23 -13.57 9.53
CA GLU A 29 -3.98 -14.33 9.60
C GLU A 29 -3.22 -14.13 10.92
N GLY A 30 -3.87 -13.55 11.94
CA GLY A 30 -3.39 -13.47 13.32
C GLY A 30 -2.49 -12.25 13.62
N ALA A 31 -2.42 -11.28 12.73
CA ALA A 31 -1.70 -10.04 12.99
C ALA A 31 -2.48 -9.09 13.92
N ARG A 32 -1.76 -8.31 14.72
CA ARG A 32 -2.25 -7.06 15.31
C ARG A 32 -2.10 -5.97 14.26
N VAL A 33 -3.21 -5.36 13.87
CA VAL A 33 -3.23 -4.41 12.75
C VAL A 33 -3.42 -2.98 13.25
N VAL A 34 -2.49 -2.11 12.88
CA VAL A 34 -2.63 -0.66 13.11
C VAL A 34 -3.07 0.01 11.81
N VAL A 35 -4.30 0.48 11.77
CA VAL A 35 -4.89 1.19 10.63
C VAL A 35 -4.57 2.67 10.75
N ALA A 36 -3.86 3.25 9.79
CA ALA A 36 -3.55 4.68 9.72
C ALA A 36 -4.17 5.32 8.48
N ASP A 37 -4.97 6.37 8.66
CA ASP A 37 -5.66 7.06 7.56
C ASP A 37 -6.06 8.48 7.99
N LEU A 38 -6.48 9.32 7.03
CA LEU A 38 -7.11 10.62 7.27
C LEU A 38 -8.63 10.52 7.49
N GLN A 39 -9.25 9.39 7.13
CA GLN A 39 -10.69 9.18 7.14
C GLN A 39 -11.13 8.50 8.45
N ASP A 40 -11.34 9.25 9.51
CA ASP A 40 -11.60 8.74 10.86
C ASP A 40 -12.76 7.75 10.93
N VAL A 41 -13.92 8.12 10.37
CA VAL A 41 -15.12 7.28 10.41
C VAL A 41 -14.88 5.94 9.70
N ALA A 42 -14.37 5.98 8.47
CA ALA A 42 -14.13 4.79 7.68
C ALA A 42 -12.97 3.92 8.25
N GLY A 43 -11.99 4.55 8.94
CA GLY A 43 -10.93 3.86 9.65
C GLY A 43 -11.45 3.10 10.87
N GLN A 44 -12.31 3.72 11.66
CA GLN A 44 -13.00 3.09 12.79
C GLN A 44 -13.88 1.91 12.35
N GLU A 45 -14.65 2.08 11.26
CA GLU A 45 -15.45 0.97 10.67
C GLU A 45 -14.57 -0.23 10.28
N THR A 46 -13.36 0.04 9.74
CA THR A 46 -12.40 -1.04 9.42
C THR A 46 -11.98 -1.80 10.67
N VAL A 47 -11.64 -1.07 11.75
CA VAL A 47 -11.26 -1.67 13.04
C VAL A 47 -12.42 -2.46 13.64
N GLU A 48 -13.64 -1.88 13.67
CA GLU A 48 -14.83 -2.57 14.17
C GLU A 48 -15.09 -3.88 13.42
N THR A 49 -14.96 -3.87 12.10
CA THR A 49 -15.10 -5.09 11.26
C THR A 49 -14.10 -6.17 11.67
N ILE A 50 -12.83 -5.79 11.89
CA ILE A 50 -11.77 -6.71 12.32
C ILE A 50 -12.06 -7.27 13.71
N VAL A 51 -12.43 -6.41 14.66
CA VAL A 51 -12.70 -6.81 16.05
C VAL A 51 -13.94 -7.71 16.14
N GLN A 52 -15.00 -7.42 15.40
CA GLN A 52 -16.20 -8.25 15.31
C GLN A 52 -15.91 -9.65 14.74
N ALA A 53 -14.92 -9.75 13.85
CA ALA A 53 -14.44 -11.03 13.34
C ALA A 53 -13.47 -11.77 14.29
N GLY A 54 -13.17 -11.20 15.47
CA GLY A 54 -12.27 -11.78 16.48
C GLY A 54 -10.79 -11.46 16.28
N GLY A 55 -10.45 -10.52 15.38
CA GLY A 55 -9.10 -10.03 15.19
C GLY A 55 -8.73 -8.87 16.14
N GLU A 56 -7.47 -8.44 16.11
CA GLU A 56 -6.95 -7.33 16.90
C GLU A 56 -6.56 -6.17 15.97
N ALA A 57 -7.18 -5.00 16.16
CA ALA A 57 -6.86 -3.81 15.41
C ALA A 57 -7.11 -2.52 16.20
N GLU A 58 -6.39 -1.45 15.82
CA GLU A 58 -6.64 -0.09 16.29
C GLU A 58 -6.51 0.91 15.13
N TYR A 59 -7.15 2.08 15.28
CA TYR A 59 -7.12 3.16 14.31
C TYR A 59 -6.32 4.36 14.82
N HIS A 60 -5.55 4.98 13.92
CA HIS A 60 -4.85 6.24 14.14
C HIS A 60 -5.08 7.20 12.99
N HIS A 61 -5.47 8.44 13.31
CA HIS A 61 -5.46 9.53 12.33
C HIS A 61 -4.03 9.89 11.96
N ALA A 62 -3.64 9.78 10.70
CA ALA A 62 -2.29 10.08 10.25
C ALA A 62 -2.24 10.56 8.80
N ASP A 63 -1.47 11.64 8.54
CA ASP A 63 -1.03 12.04 7.21
C ASP A 63 0.34 11.42 6.93
N VAL A 64 0.42 10.55 5.93
CA VAL A 64 1.68 9.91 5.52
C VAL A 64 2.76 10.92 5.08
N ALA A 65 2.36 12.14 4.72
CA ALA A 65 3.27 13.21 4.35
C ALA A 65 3.76 14.05 5.55
N ASP A 66 3.34 13.72 6.78
CA ASP A 66 3.83 14.29 8.02
C ASP A 66 4.87 13.37 8.69
N PHE A 67 6.15 13.72 8.56
CA PHE A 67 7.24 12.94 9.13
C PHE A 67 7.16 12.85 10.66
N ALA A 68 6.83 13.94 11.34
CA ALA A 68 6.77 13.96 12.80
C ALA A 68 5.61 13.09 13.32
N GLY A 69 4.43 13.22 12.68
CA GLY A 69 3.25 12.41 12.98
C GLY A 69 3.49 10.92 12.78
N MET A 70 4.10 10.54 11.64
CA MET A 70 4.42 9.13 11.36
C MET A 70 5.47 8.55 12.32
N SER A 71 6.48 9.33 12.70
CA SER A 71 7.46 8.90 13.71
C SER A 71 6.80 8.67 15.07
N ALA A 72 5.97 9.60 15.53
CA ALA A 72 5.25 9.48 16.78
C ALA A 72 4.28 8.30 16.82
N LEU A 73 3.59 8.03 15.70
CA LEU A 73 2.72 6.87 15.53
C LEU A 73 3.51 5.56 15.74
N ILE A 74 4.65 5.41 15.06
CA ILE A 74 5.47 4.19 15.17
C ILE A 74 6.05 4.04 16.59
N ASP A 75 6.50 5.12 17.21
CA ASP A 75 6.97 5.08 18.59
C ASP A 75 5.87 4.63 19.57
N GLY A 76 4.65 5.15 19.42
CA GLY A 76 3.49 4.76 20.23
C GLY A 76 3.10 3.29 20.02
N LEU A 77 3.08 2.83 18.76
CA LEU A 77 2.84 1.44 18.40
C LEU A 77 3.85 0.49 19.09
N VAL A 78 5.13 0.83 19.04
CA VAL A 78 6.17 0.01 19.62
C VAL A 78 6.14 0.03 21.17
N GLN A 79 5.78 1.15 21.78
CA GLN A 79 5.54 1.20 23.22
C GLN A 79 4.40 0.27 23.65
N ARG A 80 3.37 0.13 22.83
CA ARG A 80 2.19 -0.69 23.14
C ARG A 80 2.41 -2.16 22.84
N TYR A 81 3.01 -2.50 21.69
CA TYR A 81 3.08 -3.87 21.18
C TYR A 81 4.49 -4.48 21.19
N GLY A 82 5.51 -3.69 21.48
CA GLY A 82 6.90 -4.14 21.60
C GLY A 82 7.71 -4.11 20.31
N SER A 83 7.06 -4.29 19.13
CA SER A 83 7.75 -4.31 17.83
C SER A 83 6.86 -3.78 16.70
N LEU A 84 7.50 -3.43 15.59
CA LEU A 84 6.89 -3.27 14.27
C LEU A 84 7.46 -4.36 13.36
N ASP A 85 6.68 -5.40 13.05
CA ASP A 85 7.13 -6.56 12.27
C ASP A 85 6.88 -6.40 10.78
N GLY A 86 5.88 -5.63 10.40
CA GLY A 86 5.55 -5.37 9.01
C GLY A 86 4.86 -4.02 8.80
N ALA A 87 4.90 -3.57 7.54
CA ALA A 87 4.16 -2.38 7.11
C ALA A 87 3.63 -2.53 5.69
N PHE A 88 2.40 -2.06 5.47
CA PHE A 88 1.81 -1.91 4.16
C PHE A 88 1.55 -0.45 3.86
N ASN A 89 2.43 0.16 3.06
CA ASN A 89 2.35 1.55 2.60
C ASN A 89 1.41 1.65 1.41
N ASN A 90 0.10 1.85 1.70
CA ASN A 90 -0.95 1.82 0.70
C ASN A 90 -1.62 3.18 0.47
N ALA A 91 -1.49 4.14 1.38
CA ALA A 91 -2.07 5.47 1.21
C ALA A 91 -1.68 6.10 -0.14
N GLY A 92 -2.67 6.64 -0.84
CA GLY A 92 -2.46 7.24 -2.15
C GLY A 92 -3.71 7.87 -2.75
N ILE A 93 -3.48 8.73 -3.74
CA ILE A 93 -4.52 9.43 -4.52
C ILE A 93 -4.28 9.26 -6.02
N GLU A 94 -5.33 9.30 -6.83
CA GLU A 94 -5.24 9.18 -8.29
C GLU A 94 -4.69 10.43 -8.98
N GLY A 95 -5.01 11.61 -8.48
CA GLY A 95 -4.77 12.87 -9.17
C GLY A 95 -5.68 13.11 -10.38
N PRO A 96 -5.59 14.26 -11.06
CA PRO A 96 -6.38 14.55 -12.24
C PRO A 96 -5.88 13.78 -13.47
N THR A 97 -6.80 13.46 -14.38
CA THR A 97 -6.45 12.99 -15.73
C THR A 97 -6.26 14.20 -16.63
N ALA A 98 -5.00 14.52 -16.97
CA ALA A 98 -4.64 15.67 -17.78
C ALA A 98 -3.41 15.39 -18.64
N LYS A 99 -3.34 15.95 -19.86
CA LYS A 99 -2.09 15.96 -20.64
C LYS A 99 -1.05 16.84 -19.95
N ILE A 100 0.22 16.64 -20.30
CA ILE A 100 1.33 17.33 -19.61
C ILE A 100 1.23 18.88 -19.68
N LEU A 101 0.69 19.43 -20.73
CA LEU A 101 0.52 20.87 -20.87
C LEU A 101 -0.64 21.43 -20.04
N ASP A 102 -1.59 20.57 -19.66
CA ASP A 102 -2.81 20.95 -18.92
C ASP A 102 -2.72 20.55 -17.44
N LEU A 103 -1.69 19.81 -17.05
CA LEU A 103 -1.47 19.41 -15.66
C LEU A 103 -0.86 20.58 -14.88
N SER A 104 -1.55 21.05 -13.83
CA SER A 104 -1.01 22.11 -12.97
C SER A 104 0.18 21.61 -12.12
N VAL A 105 1.07 22.52 -11.76
CA VAL A 105 2.21 22.21 -10.87
C VAL A 105 1.70 21.79 -9.49
N GLU A 106 0.65 22.44 -9.01
CA GLU A 106 0.03 22.16 -7.72
C GLU A 106 -0.55 20.73 -7.64
N ASP A 107 -1.21 20.28 -8.71
CA ASP A 107 -1.73 18.90 -8.78
C ASP A 107 -0.60 17.87 -8.87
N TRP A 108 0.44 18.17 -9.63
CA TRP A 108 1.66 17.37 -9.68
C TRP A 108 2.27 17.23 -8.28
N GLU A 109 2.52 18.34 -7.59
CA GLU A 109 3.13 18.36 -6.26
C GLU A 109 2.27 17.62 -5.23
N ARG A 110 0.95 17.78 -5.28
CA ARG A 110 0.01 17.08 -4.40
C ARG A 110 0.09 15.56 -4.59
N VAL A 111 0.13 15.09 -5.85
CA VAL A 111 0.25 13.66 -6.16
C VAL A 111 1.60 13.11 -5.72
N MET A 112 2.69 13.81 -6.03
CA MET A 112 4.05 13.43 -5.61
C MET A 112 4.18 13.40 -4.08
N ARG A 113 3.63 14.39 -3.39
CA ARG A 113 3.67 14.50 -1.93
C ARG A 113 3.04 13.26 -1.27
N VAL A 114 1.85 12.85 -1.70
CA VAL A 114 1.16 11.70 -1.08
C VAL A 114 1.76 10.38 -1.57
N ASN A 115 1.84 10.19 -2.89
CA ASN A 115 2.11 8.88 -3.47
C ASN A 115 3.58 8.47 -3.49
N LEU A 116 4.51 9.41 -3.35
CA LEU A 116 5.95 9.12 -3.35
C LEU A 116 6.63 9.61 -2.07
N THR A 117 6.51 10.90 -1.74
CA THR A 117 7.13 11.45 -0.52
C THR A 117 6.54 10.81 0.73
N GLY A 118 5.22 10.56 0.77
CA GLY A 118 4.56 9.86 1.87
C GLY A 118 5.10 8.43 2.04
N VAL A 119 5.27 7.68 0.95
CA VAL A 119 5.86 6.32 1.00
C VAL A 119 7.30 6.37 1.50
N PHE A 120 8.10 7.35 1.05
CA PHE A 120 9.46 7.56 1.54
C PHE A 120 9.49 7.85 3.04
N ILE A 121 8.61 8.71 3.54
CA ILE A 121 8.49 9.05 4.97
C ILE A 121 8.15 7.81 5.80
N CYS A 122 7.13 7.06 5.38
CA CYS A 122 6.73 5.81 6.04
C CYS A 122 7.91 4.83 6.10
N MET A 123 8.51 4.50 4.95
CA MET A 123 9.68 3.59 4.91
C MET A 123 10.81 4.06 5.82
N LYS A 124 11.12 5.36 5.85
CA LYS A 124 12.18 5.91 6.67
C LYS A 124 11.93 5.68 8.16
N CYS A 125 10.71 5.92 8.65
CA CYS A 125 10.34 5.70 10.04
C CYS A 125 10.30 4.21 10.39
N GLU A 126 9.70 3.39 9.51
CA GLU A 126 9.57 1.94 9.67
C GLU A 126 10.93 1.25 9.75
N ILE A 127 11.82 1.56 8.80
CA ILE A 127 13.17 0.98 8.75
C ILE A 127 13.99 1.38 9.96
N ALA A 128 13.92 2.66 10.37
CA ALA A 128 14.62 3.12 11.57
C ALA A 128 14.23 2.27 12.79
N GLN A 129 12.93 1.97 12.94
CA GLN A 129 12.44 1.12 14.02
C GLN A 129 12.86 -0.36 13.83
N MET A 130 12.67 -0.94 12.63
CA MET A 130 13.03 -2.33 12.35
C MET A 130 14.54 -2.61 12.55
N VAL A 131 15.39 -1.64 12.22
CA VAL A 131 16.84 -1.72 12.48
C VAL A 131 17.14 -1.60 13.96
N LYS A 132 16.49 -0.67 14.67
CA LYS A 132 16.68 -0.45 16.12
C LYS A 132 16.29 -1.68 16.94
N GLN A 133 15.19 -2.35 16.60
CA GLN A 133 14.74 -3.56 17.31
C GLN A 133 15.57 -4.82 16.98
N GLY A 134 16.35 -4.84 15.88
CA GLY A 134 17.28 -5.90 15.51
C GLY A 134 16.66 -7.18 14.96
N GLY A 135 15.33 -7.32 15.02
CA GLY A 135 14.58 -8.48 14.49
C GLY A 135 14.39 -8.48 12.97
N GLY A 136 14.61 -7.32 12.33
CA GLY A 136 14.25 -7.09 10.94
C GLY A 136 12.78 -6.79 10.77
N GLY A 137 12.23 -7.02 9.56
CA GLY A 137 10.82 -6.80 9.25
C GLY A 137 10.52 -6.94 7.77
N SER A 138 9.26 -6.73 7.38
CA SER A 138 8.84 -6.74 5.99
C SER A 138 7.98 -5.53 5.64
N ILE A 139 8.38 -4.79 4.61
CA ILE A 139 7.66 -3.62 4.11
C ILE A 139 7.14 -3.93 2.71
N VAL A 140 5.86 -3.66 2.48
CA VAL A 140 5.24 -3.73 1.16
C VAL A 140 4.63 -2.37 0.83
N SER A 141 4.88 -1.87 -0.37
CA SER A 141 4.29 -0.60 -0.83
C SER A 141 3.38 -0.80 -2.03
N THR A 142 2.29 -0.07 -2.07
CA THR A 142 1.41 -0.03 -3.24
C THR A 142 2.01 0.87 -4.33
N ALA A 143 2.70 0.25 -5.30
CA ALA A 143 2.99 0.90 -6.57
C ALA A 143 1.71 0.88 -7.44
N SER A 144 1.81 0.44 -8.68
CA SER A 144 0.70 0.24 -9.62
C SER A 144 1.27 -0.41 -10.88
N ALA A 145 0.44 -1.02 -11.72
CA ALA A 145 0.79 -1.27 -13.12
C ALA A 145 1.28 0.01 -13.81
N ALA A 146 0.72 1.18 -13.43
CA ALA A 146 1.19 2.51 -13.84
C ALA A 146 2.61 2.87 -13.34
N GLY A 147 3.21 2.08 -12.48
CA GLY A 147 4.62 2.17 -12.08
C GLY A 147 5.56 1.32 -12.94
N LEU A 148 5.01 0.57 -13.90
CA LEU A 148 5.73 -0.33 -14.80
C LEU A 148 5.58 0.08 -16.26
N ILE A 149 4.48 0.73 -16.62
CA ILE A 149 4.16 1.21 -17.96
C ILE A 149 3.68 2.66 -17.95
N GLY A 150 3.75 3.34 -19.10
CA GLY A 150 3.20 4.70 -19.27
C GLY A 150 1.70 4.66 -19.51
N ILE A 151 0.94 5.54 -18.82
CA ILE A 151 -0.49 5.75 -19.05
C ILE A 151 -0.71 7.19 -19.47
N PRO A 152 -1.21 7.45 -20.70
CA PRO A 152 -1.50 8.81 -21.15
C PRO A 152 -2.48 9.52 -20.21
N GLY A 153 -2.19 10.78 -19.88
CA GLY A 153 -3.03 11.59 -19.01
C GLY A 153 -2.78 11.39 -17.50
N ALA A 154 -1.86 10.52 -17.09
CA ALA A 154 -1.58 10.22 -15.70
C ALA A 154 -0.13 10.56 -15.28
N ALA A 155 0.46 11.64 -15.82
CA ALA A 155 1.89 11.94 -15.67
C ALA A 155 2.33 11.99 -14.19
N GLY A 156 1.62 12.69 -13.32
CA GLY A 156 1.97 12.77 -11.89
C GLY A 156 1.88 11.41 -11.20
N TYR A 157 0.77 10.70 -11.40
CA TYR A 157 0.54 9.37 -10.81
C TYR A 157 1.59 8.34 -11.31
N ASN A 158 1.81 8.26 -12.63
CA ASN A 158 2.81 7.37 -13.22
C ASN A 158 4.21 7.65 -12.65
N SER A 159 4.62 8.91 -12.62
CA SER A 159 5.94 9.29 -12.10
C SER A 159 6.10 8.88 -10.63
N ALA A 160 5.08 9.14 -9.79
CA ALA A 160 5.10 8.75 -8.40
C ALA A 160 5.21 7.22 -8.24
N LYS A 161 4.42 6.45 -9.00
CA LYS A 161 4.40 4.98 -8.89
C LYS A 161 5.67 4.32 -9.45
N HIS A 162 6.29 4.88 -10.51
CA HIS A 162 7.64 4.51 -10.94
C HIS A 162 8.68 4.82 -9.86
N GLY A 163 8.55 5.99 -9.20
CA GLY A 163 9.38 6.37 -8.07
C GLY A 163 9.30 5.37 -6.91
N VAL A 164 8.11 4.88 -6.56
CA VAL A 164 7.92 3.85 -5.53
C VAL A 164 8.65 2.55 -5.92
N VAL A 165 8.58 2.12 -7.19
CA VAL A 165 9.32 0.94 -7.67
C VAL A 165 10.83 1.14 -7.54
N GLY A 166 11.34 2.31 -7.93
CA GLY A 166 12.75 2.66 -7.78
C GLY A 166 13.20 2.67 -6.32
N LEU A 167 12.41 3.34 -5.46
CA LEU A 167 12.67 3.41 -4.01
C LEU A 167 12.69 2.01 -3.38
N THR A 168 11.72 1.16 -3.72
CA THR A 168 11.63 -0.23 -3.25
C THR A 168 12.91 -1.00 -3.52
N LYS A 169 13.42 -0.94 -4.76
CA LYS A 169 14.66 -1.66 -5.16
C LYS A 169 15.88 -1.15 -4.40
N THR A 170 16.03 0.17 -4.29
CA THR A 170 17.17 0.80 -3.61
C THR A 170 17.19 0.43 -2.14
N VAL A 171 16.08 0.62 -1.44
CA VAL A 171 15.96 0.38 0.01
C VAL A 171 16.09 -1.12 0.34
N ALA A 172 15.56 -1.99 -0.53
CA ALA A 172 15.75 -3.43 -0.39
C ALA A 172 17.24 -3.82 -0.35
N LEU A 173 18.07 -3.26 -1.23
CA LEU A 173 19.51 -3.52 -1.29
C LEU A 173 20.24 -2.95 -0.05
N GLU A 174 19.84 -1.78 0.42
CA GLU A 174 20.48 -1.11 1.56
C GLU A 174 20.27 -1.86 2.88
N TYR A 175 19.08 -2.49 3.06
CA TYR A 175 18.68 -3.05 4.35
C TYR A 175 18.50 -4.57 4.38
N ALA A 176 18.77 -5.30 3.29
CA ALA A 176 18.71 -6.76 3.25
C ALA A 176 19.59 -7.42 4.32
N SER A 177 20.82 -6.91 4.52
CA SER A 177 21.76 -7.41 5.55
C SER A 177 21.27 -7.16 6.98
N ARG A 178 20.31 -6.25 7.16
CA ARG A 178 19.65 -5.95 8.44
C ARG A 178 18.36 -6.74 8.63
N LYS A 179 18.10 -7.75 7.78
CA LYS A 179 16.91 -8.61 7.76
C LYS A 179 15.60 -7.82 7.49
N VAL A 180 15.68 -6.66 6.85
CA VAL A 180 14.51 -5.92 6.39
C VAL A 180 14.29 -6.25 4.92
N ARG A 181 13.11 -6.81 4.60
CA ARG A 181 12.66 -7.04 3.23
C ARG A 181 11.77 -5.88 2.78
N VAL A 182 11.97 -5.39 1.58
CA VAL A 182 11.19 -4.29 1.02
C VAL A 182 10.72 -4.67 -0.38
N ASN A 183 9.41 -4.72 -0.58
CA ASN A 183 8.78 -5.11 -1.84
C ASN A 183 7.69 -4.13 -2.23
N ALA A 184 7.23 -4.18 -3.47
CA ALA A 184 6.06 -3.45 -3.94
C ALA A 184 5.08 -4.41 -4.61
N VAL A 185 3.78 -4.16 -4.44
CA VAL A 185 2.74 -4.70 -5.30
C VAL A 185 2.38 -3.68 -6.37
N CYS A 186 2.08 -4.15 -7.58
CA CYS A 186 1.70 -3.34 -8.72
C CYS A 186 0.29 -3.75 -9.19
N PRO A 187 -0.78 -3.26 -8.51
CA PRO A 187 -2.15 -3.59 -8.88
C PRO A 187 -2.51 -3.10 -10.29
N GLY A 188 -3.33 -3.89 -10.99
CA GLY A 188 -4.04 -3.45 -12.18
C GLY A 188 -5.34 -2.71 -11.84
N PHE A 189 -6.44 -3.05 -12.50
CA PHE A 189 -7.77 -2.50 -12.20
C PHE A 189 -8.42 -3.29 -11.07
N ILE A 190 -8.59 -2.63 -9.92
CA ILE A 190 -9.14 -3.22 -8.69
C ILE A 190 -10.45 -2.52 -8.33
N ASP A 191 -11.50 -3.26 -8.01
CA ASP A 191 -12.81 -2.73 -7.62
C ASP A 191 -12.74 -2.01 -6.28
N THR A 192 -12.51 -0.72 -6.37
CA THR A 192 -12.29 0.18 -5.23
C THR A 192 -13.00 1.50 -5.46
N PRO A 193 -13.27 2.29 -4.40
CA PRO A 193 -13.77 3.65 -4.57
C PRO A 193 -12.92 4.53 -5.50
N MET A 194 -11.60 4.30 -5.57
CA MET A 194 -10.70 5.01 -6.48
C MET A 194 -11.00 4.68 -7.95
N LEU A 195 -11.13 3.41 -8.30
CA LEU A 195 -11.49 3.01 -9.67
C LEU A 195 -12.89 3.47 -10.03
N ASN A 196 -13.84 3.37 -9.10
CA ASN A 196 -15.23 3.76 -9.33
C ASN A 196 -15.35 5.24 -9.67
N ARG A 197 -14.62 6.15 -8.99
CA ARG A 197 -14.57 7.58 -9.35
C ARG A 197 -14.13 7.83 -10.80
N VAL A 198 -13.28 6.98 -11.34
CA VAL A 198 -12.80 7.09 -12.74
C VAL A 198 -13.80 6.47 -13.72
N THR A 199 -14.51 5.42 -13.33
CA THR A 199 -15.36 4.61 -14.21
C THR A 199 -16.87 4.88 -14.10
N ASP A 200 -17.36 5.45 -12.99
CA ASP A 200 -18.79 5.74 -12.78
C ASP A 200 -19.34 6.79 -13.78
N ALA A 201 -18.44 7.57 -14.39
CA ALA A 201 -18.82 8.47 -15.46
C ALA A 201 -19.36 7.76 -16.73
N SER A 202 -19.02 6.47 -16.94
CA SER A 202 -19.51 5.71 -18.09
C SER A 202 -19.18 4.21 -17.99
N VAL A 203 -20.22 3.36 -18.08
CA VAL A 203 -20.08 1.89 -18.23
C VAL A 203 -19.16 1.53 -19.41
N LYS A 204 -19.19 2.32 -20.49
CA LYS A 204 -18.34 2.13 -21.65
C LYS A 204 -16.86 2.26 -21.34
N ILE A 205 -16.47 3.17 -20.43
CA ILE A 205 -15.07 3.32 -19.98
C ILE A 205 -14.66 2.08 -19.22
N ARG A 206 -15.49 1.59 -18.30
CA ARG A 206 -15.21 0.36 -17.54
C ARG A 206 -15.02 -0.84 -18.46
N ASP A 207 -15.89 -1.04 -19.42
CA ASP A 207 -15.80 -2.14 -20.41
C ASP A 207 -14.53 -2.03 -21.27
N GLN A 208 -14.16 -0.83 -21.68
CA GLN A 208 -12.91 -0.59 -22.41
C GLN A 208 -11.68 -0.97 -21.59
N LEU A 209 -11.63 -0.58 -20.32
CA LEU A 209 -10.53 -0.93 -19.41
C LEU A 209 -10.44 -2.44 -19.20
N ILE A 210 -11.57 -3.10 -18.93
CA ILE A 210 -11.64 -4.57 -18.81
C ILE A 210 -11.17 -5.24 -20.10
N GLY A 211 -11.53 -4.68 -21.26
CA GLY A 211 -11.10 -5.16 -22.56
C GLY A 211 -9.59 -5.20 -22.78
N THR A 212 -8.82 -4.38 -22.04
CA THR A 212 -7.34 -4.37 -22.11
C THR A 212 -6.69 -5.43 -21.21
N VAL A 213 -7.40 -5.95 -20.22
CA VAL A 213 -6.87 -6.95 -19.27
C VAL A 213 -6.98 -8.36 -19.87
N PRO A 214 -5.91 -9.15 -19.98
CA PRO A 214 -5.98 -10.53 -20.50
C PRO A 214 -6.99 -11.42 -19.76
N MET A 215 -7.10 -11.31 -18.42
CA MET A 215 -8.10 -12.04 -17.64
C MET A 215 -9.52 -11.53 -17.76
N ARG A 216 -9.77 -10.44 -18.54
CA ARG A 216 -11.10 -9.91 -18.90
C ARG A 216 -12.02 -9.60 -17.72
N ARG A 217 -11.45 -9.18 -16.59
CA ARG A 217 -12.21 -8.74 -15.41
C ARG A 217 -11.44 -7.71 -14.60
N VAL A 218 -12.15 -7.00 -13.74
CA VAL A 218 -11.60 -6.25 -12.61
C VAL A 218 -11.33 -7.23 -11.48
N ALA A 219 -10.25 -7.05 -10.74
CA ALA A 219 -9.96 -7.87 -9.57
C ALA A 219 -10.63 -7.31 -8.30
N GLY A 220 -10.91 -8.18 -7.34
CA GLY A 220 -11.32 -7.75 -6.00
C GLY A 220 -10.13 -7.26 -5.17
N PRO A 221 -10.34 -6.36 -4.18
CA PRO A 221 -9.29 -5.91 -3.27
C PRO A 221 -8.60 -7.05 -2.50
N SER A 222 -9.32 -8.16 -2.23
CA SER A 222 -8.77 -9.36 -1.57
C SER A 222 -7.63 -10.01 -2.35
N GLU A 223 -7.66 -9.95 -3.70
CA GLU A 223 -6.60 -10.54 -4.53
C GLU A 223 -5.26 -9.79 -4.35
N ILE A 224 -5.31 -8.49 -4.04
CA ILE A 224 -4.12 -7.73 -3.65
C ILE A 224 -3.74 -8.04 -2.20
N ALA A 225 -4.72 -8.12 -1.31
CA ALA A 225 -4.50 -8.43 0.11
C ALA A 225 -3.77 -9.77 0.29
N ASP A 226 -4.11 -10.80 -0.48
CA ASP A 226 -3.45 -12.11 -0.45
C ASP A 226 -1.97 -12.00 -0.83
N ALA A 227 -1.66 -11.27 -1.90
CA ALA A 227 -0.28 -11.04 -2.34
C ALA A 227 0.54 -10.25 -1.29
N VAL A 228 -0.06 -9.22 -0.69
CA VAL A 228 0.56 -8.43 0.39
C VAL A 228 0.80 -9.29 1.62
N THR A 229 -0.18 -10.07 2.04
CA THR A 229 -0.09 -10.98 3.18
C THR A 229 1.05 -11.99 3.01
N TRP A 230 1.18 -12.59 1.82
CA TRP A 230 2.29 -13.46 1.50
C TRP A 230 3.64 -12.73 1.58
N LEU A 231 3.75 -11.53 1.00
CA LEU A 231 4.98 -10.72 1.03
C LEU A 231 5.36 -10.28 2.45
N LEU A 232 4.40 -10.07 3.34
CA LEU A 232 4.65 -9.73 4.74
C LEU A 232 5.03 -10.95 5.59
N SER A 233 4.66 -12.16 5.16
CA SER A 233 4.89 -13.39 5.90
C SER A 233 6.31 -13.96 5.72
N ASP A 234 6.68 -14.90 6.59
CA ASP A 234 7.95 -15.62 6.50
C ASP A 234 8.01 -16.59 5.29
N ARG A 235 6.87 -16.84 4.62
CA ARG A 235 6.82 -17.64 3.37
C ARG A 235 7.49 -16.96 2.19
N SER A 236 7.73 -15.66 2.26
CA SER A 236 8.49 -14.88 1.28
C SER A 236 9.87 -14.44 1.80
N SER A 237 10.47 -15.22 2.71
CA SER A 237 11.72 -14.87 3.42
C SER A 237 12.92 -14.59 2.51
N TYR A 238 12.92 -15.06 1.26
CA TYR A 238 13.97 -14.81 0.28
C TYR A 238 13.55 -13.85 -0.84
N VAL A 239 12.44 -13.11 -0.64
CA VAL A 239 11.91 -12.16 -1.61
C VAL A 239 12.09 -10.73 -1.10
N THR A 240 12.94 -9.95 -1.77
CA THR A 240 13.15 -8.53 -1.50
C THR A 240 13.48 -7.78 -2.79
N GLY A 241 13.06 -6.53 -2.93
CA GLY A 241 13.29 -5.69 -4.10
C GLY A 241 12.35 -5.98 -5.29
N VAL A 242 11.33 -6.84 -5.14
CA VAL A 242 10.40 -7.15 -6.22
C VAL A 242 9.34 -6.04 -6.36
N ALA A 243 8.98 -5.73 -7.61
CA ALA A 243 7.76 -5.01 -7.96
C ALA A 243 6.82 -6.05 -8.59
N LEU A 244 5.90 -6.60 -7.79
CA LEU A 244 5.04 -7.73 -8.15
C LEU A 244 3.76 -7.26 -8.84
N PRO A 245 3.56 -7.50 -10.15
CA PRO A 245 2.29 -7.24 -10.81
C PRO A 245 1.19 -8.16 -10.28
N VAL A 246 0.04 -7.57 -9.92
CA VAL A 246 -1.21 -8.28 -9.58
C VAL A 246 -2.30 -7.60 -10.41
N ASP A 247 -2.32 -7.89 -11.71
CA ASP A 247 -2.96 -7.05 -12.72
C ASP A 247 -3.71 -7.84 -13.81
N GLY A 248 -3.87 -9.14 -13.64
CA GLY A 248 -4.53 -10.00 -14.63
C GLY A 248 -3.76 -10.14 -15.95
N GLY A 249 -2.44 -9.89 -15.93
CA GLY A 249 -1.55 -9.99 -17.08
C GLY A 249 -1.45 -8.69 -17.90
N TRP A 250 -1.98 -7.58 -17.40
CA TRP A 250 -2.07 -6.32 -18.16
C TRP A 250 -0.73 -5.78 -18.61
N VAL A 251 0.32 -5.87 -17.79
CA VAL A 251 1.67 -5.36 -18.14
C VAL A 251 2.57 -6.41 -18.78
N ALA A 252 2.09 -7.64 -19.00
CA ALA A 252 2.88 -8.73 -19.58
C ALA A 252 2.79 -8.80 -21.13
N GLN A 253 2.03 -7.88 -21.75
CA GLN A 253 1.79 -7.85 -23.20
C GLN A 253 2.57 -6.72 -23.92
#